data_360045f226919c99798ac3606db5cfbc
#
_entry.id   360045f226919c99798ac3606db5cfbc
#
_cell.length_a   1.000
_cell.length_b   1.000
_cell.length_c   1.000
_cell.angle_alpha   90.00
_cell.angle_beta   90.00
_cell.angle_gamma   90.00
#
_symmetry.space_group_name_H-M   'P 1'
#
loop_
_entity.id
_entity.type
_entity.pdbx_description
1 polymer ?
#
loop_
_entity_poly.entity_id
_entity_poly.type
_entity_poly.pdbx_seq_one_letter_code
_entity_poly.pdbx_strand_id
1 'polypeptide(L)'
;MSSFQSSDSRVSEELRTISSNVRQLSDEITKLRPQQGGSISIVECVDRALAGVFQTLGDVRGLLDRGRTLSKQAKILSGLNYDERPVRYESIPVAHQNMFQWAFQDLQENSEKPEHTDARLMTWLREGSGTFWVSGKPGSGKSTFMKFLADSPNTASALRSWASKKAIVIATHFFWSAGNAIQKSDEGLLRSILFNVLDQCPDLIPKVLQQMWARAGANQEPYQRPSSSPSLTRSELETAINTLKTQLDLPVRFCFFIDGLDEYSGDHYILEAVSVYGGQRLRVR
;
A
#
# COMPACT_ATOMS: atom_id res chain seq x y z
N MET A 1 3.09 -0.14 8.25
CA MET A 1 2.71 0.21 9.64
C MET A 1 2.32 1.68 9.83
N SER A 2 2.87 2.64 9.10
CA SER A 2 2.56 4.07 9.29
C SER A 2 1.15 4.52 8.87
N SER A 3 0.54 3.92 7.85
CA SER A 3 -0.80 4.31 7.36
C SER A 3 -1.93 3.86 8.31
N PHE A 4 -1.81 2.71 8.94
CA PHE A 4 -2.78 2.23 9.94
C PHE A 4 -2.78 3.09 11.21
N GLN A 5 -1.60 3.51 11.69
CA GLN A 5 -1.50 4.40 12.85
C GLN A 5 -2.10 5.78 12.59
N SER A 6 -2.00 6.30 11.37
CA SER A 6 -2.60 7.57 10.99
C SER A 6 -4.14 7.50 10.91
N SER A 7 -4.69 6.36 10.48
CA SER A 7 -6.15 6.13 10.42
C SER A 7 -6.78 5.98 11.80
N ASP A 8 -6.14 5.24 12.72
CA ASP A 8 -6.60 5.08 14.10
C ASP A 8 -6.60 6.41 14.87
N SER A 9 -5.57 7.25 14.66
CA SER A 9 -5.51 8.58 15.27
C SER A 9 -6.65 9.45 14.78
N ARG A 10 -7.00 9.39 13.51
CA ARG A 10 -8.06 10.17 12.89
C ARG A 10 -9.45 9.74 13.37
N VAL A 11 -9.70 8.43 13.45
CA VAL A 11 -10.94 7.87 14.01
C VAL A 11 -11.10 8.27 15.49
N SER A 12 -10.02 8.22 16.27
CA SER A 12 -10.03 8.63 17.68
C SER A 12 -10.31 10.12 17.86
N GLU A 13 -9.79 10.97 16.97
CA GLU A 13 -10.03 12.42 16.98
C GLU A 13 -11.48 12.77 16.60
N GLU A 14 -12.04 12.08 15.59
CA GLU A 14 -13.42 12.23 15.19
C GLU A 14 -14.39 11.75 16.27
N LEU A 15 -14.11 10.66 16.99
CA LEU A 15 -14.89 10.20 18.14
C LEU A 15 -14.86 11.22 19.29
N ARG A 16 -13.72 11.87 19.55
CA ARG A 16 -13.64 12.94 20.55
C ARG A 16 -14.49 14.14 20.15
N THR A 17 -14.46 14.52 18.88
CA THR A 17 -15.26 15.62 18.34
C THR A 17 -16.76 15.33 18.48
N ILE A 18 -17.20 14.11 18.14
CA ILE A 18 -18.59 13.68 18.30
C ILE A 18 -18.98 13.70 19.79
N SER A 19 -18.16 13.18 20.68
CA SER A 19 -18.41 13.20 22.13
C SER A 19 -18.54 14.64 22.66
N SER A 20 -17.72 15.56 22.16
CA SER A 20 -17.79 16.98 22.50
C SER A 20 -19.10 17.60 22.04
N ASN A 21 -19.50 17.35 20.79
CA ASN A 21 -20.75 17.86 20.20
C ASN A 21 -21.99 17.32 20.94
N VAL A 22 -21.99 16.04 21.30
CA VAL A 22 -23.07 15.44 22.08
C VAL A 22 -23.19 16.07 23.46
N ARG A 23 -22.05 16.36 24.17
CA ARG A 23 -22.06 17.06 25.44
C ARG A 23 -22.59 18.50 25.30
N GLN A 24 -22.11 19.22 24.28
CA GLN A 24 -22.57 20.59 24.04
C GLN A 24 -24.08 20.63 23.74
N LEU A 25 -24.62 19.70 22.96
CA LEU A 25 -26.06 19.57 22.73
C LEU A 25 -26.83 19.25 24.01
N SER A 26 -26.31 18.36 24.85
CA SER A 26 -26.91 18.06 26.17
C SER A 26 -26.95 19.28 27.06
N ASP A 27 -25.90 20.09 27.08
CA ASP A 27 -25.83 21.33 27.85
C ASP A 27 -26.78 22.39 27.30
N GLU A 28 -26.93 22.50 25.99
CA GLU A 28 -27.88 23.40 25.34
C GLU A 28 -29.35 23.01 25.67
N ILE A 29 -29.68 21.73 25.55
CA ILE A 29 -31.00 21.20 25.92
C ILE A 29 -31.30 21.46 27.42
N THR A 30 -30.29 21.32 28.27
CA THR A 30 -30.43 21.56 29.73
C THR A 30 -30.66 23.05 30.03
N LYS A 31 -30.07 23.96 29.26
CA LYS A 31 -30.29 25.42 29.37
C LYS A 31 -31.65 25.88 28.86
N LEU A 32 -32.36 25.04 28.08
CA LEU A 32 -33.70 25.27 27.56
C LEU A 32 -34.84 25.08 28.60
N ARG A 33 -34.52 24.87 29.91
CA ARG A 33 -35.55 24.89 30.95
C ARG A 33 -36.28 26.24 30.95
N PRO A 34 -37.62 26.26 30.89
CA PRO A 34 -38.37 27.45 30.58
C PRO A 34 -38.16 28.55 31.58
N GLN A 35 -37.50 29.62 31.13
CA GLN A 35 -37.71 30.95 31.73
C GLN A 35 -38.87 31.58 30.96
N GLN A 36 -39.87 31.98 31.70
CA GLN A 36 -41.12 32.54 31.19
C GLN A 36 -40.90 33.67 30.17
N GLY A 37 -41.45 33.50 28.95
CA GLY A 37 -41.66 34.58 28.01
C GLY A 37 -41.01 34.37 26.64
N GLY A 38 -41.76 33.72 25.71
CA GLY A 38 -41.43 33.80 24.31
C GLY A 38 -41.50 32.46 23.53
N SER A 39 -42.70 32.15 23.03
CA SER A 39 -42.91 30.91 22.24
C SER A 39 -42.02 30.79 20.98
N ILE A 40 -41.58 31.90 20.38
CA ILE A 40 -40.71 31.90 19.21
C ILE A 40 -39.27 31.45 19.54
N SER A 41 -38.74 31.85 20.66
CA SER A 41 -37.41 31.46 21.12
C SER A 41 -37.25 29.97 21.43
N ILE A 42 -38.31 29.29 21.86
CA ILE A 42 -38.31 27.87 22.19
C ILE A 42 -38.27 27.03 20.89
N VAL A 43 -39.01 27.40 19.87
CA VAL A 43 -39.04 26.70 18.56
C VAL A 43 -37.67 26.79 17.89
N GLU A 44 -37.05 27.98 17.84
CA GLU A 44 -35.72 28.15 17.27
C GLU A 44 -34.63 27.37 18.01
N CYS A 45 -34.74 27.28 19.35
CA CYS A 45 -33.84 26.49 20.15
C CYS A 45 -34.00 24.98 19.93
N VAL A 46 -35.24 24.49 19.79
CA VAL A 46 -35.51 23.08 19.47
C VAL A 46 -35.01 22.73 18.10
N ASP A 47 -35.26 23.58 17.09
CA ASP A 47 -34.77 23.37 15.72
C ASP A 47 -33.25 23.31 15.66
N ARG A 48 -32.56 24.19 16.39
CA ARG A 48 -31.10 24.17 16.50
C ARG A 48 -30.57 22.94 17.19
N ALA A 49 -31.20 22.49 18.27
CA ALA A 49 -30.83 21.25 18.95
C ALA A 49 -31.07 20.02 18.06
N LEU A 50 -32.18 19.97 17.33
CA LEU A 50 -32.47 18.90 16.36
C LEU A 50 -31.44 18.89 15.23
N ALA A 51 -31.10 20.03 14.68
CA ALA A 51 -30.05 20.13 13.65
C ALA A 51 -28.71 19.59 14.15
N GLY A 52 -28.33 19.89 15.39
CA GLY A 52 -27.15 19.33 16.03
C GLY A 52 -27.20 17.80 16.20
N VAL A 53 -28.35 17.27 16.60
CA VAL A 53 -28.54 15.81 16.70
C VAL A 53 -28.42 15.14 15.33
N PHE A 54 -29.04 15.69 14.28
CA PHE A 54 -28.91 15.16 12.93
C PHE A 54 -27.47 15.20 12.41
N GLN A 55 -26.73 16.28 12.69
CA GLN A 55 -25.30 16.38 12.36
C GLN A 55 -24.52 15.27 13.06
N THR A 56 -24.70 15.09 14.36
CA THR A 56 -24.00 14.05 15.15
C THR A 56 -24.32 12.65 14.64
N LEU A 57 -25.58 12.37 14.31
CA LEU A 57 -25.99 11.08 13.72
C LEU A 57 -25.31 10.86 12.35
N GLY A 58 -25.20 11.91 11.53
CA GLY A 58 -24.47 11.86 10.28
C GLY A 58 -22.99 11.53 10.47
N ASP A 59 -22.34 12.14 11.45
CA ASP A 59 -20.93 11.91 11.79
C ASP A 59 -20.71 10.48 12.31
N VAL A 60 -21.59 9.97 13.18
CA VAL A 60 -21.55 8.56 13.65
C VAL A 60 -21.72 7.58 12.50
N ARG A 61 -22.67 7.83 11.59
CA ARG A 61 -22.85 7.00 10.41
C ARG A 61 -21.60 6.99 9.53
N GLY A 62 -20.99 8.15 9.29
CA GLY A 62 -19.75 8.28 8.57
C GLY A 62 -18.59 7.49 9.19
N LEU A 63 -18.49 7.48 10.54
CA LEU A 63 -17.51 6.68 11.27
C LEU A 63 -17.74 5.18 11.10
N LEU A 64 -19.00 4.72 11.19
CA LEU A 64 -19.34 3.32 10.99
C LEU A 64 -19.01 2.86 9.57
N ASP A 65 -19.29 3.67 8.57
CA ASP A 65 -18.98 3.35 7.17
C ASP A 65 -17.47 3.31 6.91
N ARG A 66 -16.71 4.22 7.52
CA ARG A 66 -15.23 4.16 7.49
C ARG A 66 -14.69 2.92 8.21
N GLY A 67 -15.22 2.60 9.38
CA GLY A 67 -14.85 1.40 10.12
C GLY A 67 -15.10 0.12 9.32
N ARG A 68 -16.25 0.03 8.64
CA ARG A 68 -16.56 -1.09 7.73
C ARG A 68 -15.58 -1.16 6.55
N THR A 69 -15.24 -0.03 5.97
CA THR A 69 -14.27 0.07 4.86
C THR A 69 -12.90 -0.42 5.30
N LEU A 70 -12.39 0.07 6.43
CA LEU A 70 -11.10 -0.36 6.99
C LEU A 70 -11.09 -1.85 7.33
N SER A 71 -12.18 -2.39 7.89
CA SER A 71 -12.32 -3.81 8.20
C SER A 71 -12.25 -4.66 6.93
N LYS A 72 -12.92 -4.26 5.85
CA LYS A 72 -12.84 -4.94 4.55
C LYS A 72 -11.43 -4.90 3.96
N GLN A 73 -10.79 -3.73 3.99
CA GLN A 73 -9.42 -3.55 3.52
C GLN A 73 -8.46 -4.47 4.28
N ALA A 74 -8.53 -4.46 5.61
CA ALA A 74 -7.69 -5.31 6.46
C ALA A 74 -7.90 -6.80 6.17
N LYS A 75 -9.15 -7.25 5.99
CA LYS A 75 -9.48 -8.63 5.65
C LYS A 75 -8.92 -9.04 4.30
N ILE A 76 -8.98 -8.18 3.30
CA ILE A 76 -8.44 -8.45 1.96
C ILE A 76 -6.91 -8.49 1.99
N LEU A 77 -6.27 -7.53 2.66
CA LEU A 77 -4.82 -7.51 2.84
C LEU A 77 -4.33 -8.75 3.60
N SER A 78 -5.06 -9.20 4.63
CA SER A 78 -4.76 -10.46 5.32
C SER A 78 -4.87 -11.67 4.40
N GLY A 79 -5.82 -11.68 3.45
CA GLY A 79 -5.94 -12.74 2.44
C GLY A 79 -4.84 -12.75 1.39
N LEU A 80 -4.22 -11.60 1.11
CA LEU A 80 -3.04 -11.50 0.24
C LEU A 80 -1.75 -11.86 0.96
N ASN A 81 -1.70 -11.62 2.27
CA ASN A 81 -0.53 -11.93 3.08
C ASN A 81 -0.37 -13.45 3.27
N TYR A 82 0.87 -13.88 3.43
CA TYR A 82 1.26 -15.22 3.86
C TYR A 82 2.44 -15.10 4.82
N ASP A 83 2.54 -16.00 5.80
CA ASP A 83 3.45 -15.86 6.93
C ASP A 83 4.92 -15.76 6.51
N GLU A 84 5.28 -16.47 5.44
CA GLU A 84 6.66 -16.51 4.94
C GLU A 84 7.03 -15.33 4.02
N ARG A 85 6.09 -14.46 3.67
CA ARG A 85 6.35 -13.31 2.78
C ARG A 85 7.50 -12.42 3.28
N PRO A 86 7.59 -12.05 4.56
CA PRO A 86 8.69 -11.22 5.05
C PRO A 86 9.98 -12.00 5.29
N VAL A 87 9.91 -13.32 5.50
CA VAL A 87 11.03 -14.15 5.98
C VAL A 87 12.28 -14.02 5.11
N ARG A 88 12.13 -14.12 3.78
CA ARG A 88 13.28 -13.97 2.87
C ARG A 88 13.87 -12.58 2.95
N TYR A 89 13.04 -11.54 2.89
CA TYR A 89 13.49 -10.15 2.97
C TYR A 89 14.23 -9.84 4.27
N GLU A 90 13.70 -10.31 5.40
CA GLU A 90 14.30 -10.13 6.72
C GLU A 90 15.60 -10.92 6.88
N SER A 91 15.70 -12.09 6.27
CA SER A 91 16.92 -12.94 6.30
C SER A 91 18.09 -12.36 5.50
N ILE A 92 17.85 -11.42 4.58
CA ILE A 92 18.89 -10.79 3.81
C ILE A 92 19.64 -9.79 4.70
N PRO A 93 20.97 -9.91 4.84
CA PRO A 93 21.78 -8.99 5.65
C PRO A 93 21.59 -7.53 5.21
N VAL A 94 21.52 -6.64 6.19
CA VAL A 94 21.53 -5.20 5.92
C VAL A 94 22.93 -4.84 5.40
N ALA A 95 22.98 -4.03 4.33
CA ALA A 95 24.24 -3.55 3.78
C ALA A 95 24.99 -2.68 4.81
N HIS A 96 26.30 -2.84 4.91
CA HIS A 96 27.12 -1.96 5.72
C HIS A 96 27.02 -0.51 5.22
N GLN A 97 27.12 0.48 6.11
CA GLN A 97 26.85 1.91 5.83
C GLN A 97 27.56 2.45 4.56
N ASN A 98 28.76 1.97 4.25
CA ASN A 98 29.54 2.41 3.10
C ASN A 98 29.43 1.47 1.88
N MET A 99 28.69 0.35 2.03
CA MET A 99 28.49 -0.59 0.94
C MET A 99 27.45 -0.02 -0.04
N PHE A 100 27.72 -0.13 -1.33
CA PHE A 100 26.83 0.31 -2.41
C PHE A 100 26.56 1.82 -2.52
N GLN A 101 27.29 2.69 -1.81
CA GLN A 101 27.14 4.14 -1.98
C GLN A 101 27.45 4.60 -3.41
N TRP A 102 28.33 3.90 -4.10
CA TRP A 102 28.67 4.11 -5.49
C TRP A 102 27.42 4.09 -6.41
N ALA A 103 26.39 3.32 -6.06
CA ALA A 103 25.17 3.22 -6.83
C ALA A 103 24.38 4.55 -6.93
N PHE A 104 24.67 5.50 -6.06
CA PHE A 104 24.03 6.81 -6.02
C PHE A 104 24.94 7.96 -6.42
N GLN A 105 26.18 7.67 -6.86
CA GLN A 105 27.09 8.69 -7.34
C GLN A 105 26.71 9.06 -8.78
N ASP A 106 26.49 10.35 -9.04
CA ASP A 106 26.31 10.86 -10.39
C ASP A 106 27.68 10.79 -11.11
N LEU A 107 27.65 10.56 -12.41
CA LEU A 107 28.87 10.66 -13.24
C LEU A 107 29.47 12.06 -13.04
N GLN A 108 30.65 12.14 -12.47
CA GLN A 108 31.49 13.31 -12.65
C GLN A 108 31.89 13.35 -14.13
N GLU A 109 31.60 14.45 -14.82
CA GLU A 109 31.81 14.68 -16.26
C GLU A 109 33.25 14.44 -16.73
N ASN A 110 34.21 14.13 -15.85
CA ASN A 110 35.66 14.02 -16.12
C ASN A 110 36.22 12.62 -15.99
N SER A 111 35.46 11.56 -15.89
CA SER A 111 36.02 10.20 -15.89
C SER A 111 36.12 9.66 -17.32
N GLU A 112 37.36 9.58 -17.83
CA GLU A 112 37.71 9.06 -19.17
C GLU A 112 37.35 7.57 -19.40
N LYS A 113 36.68 6.90 -18.47
CA LYS A 113 36.25 5.49 -18.60
C LYS A 113 34.80 5.31 -18.12
N PRO A 114 33.85 5.18 -19.04
CA PRO A 114 32.48 4.84 -18.69
C PRO A 114 32.30 3.32 -18.45
N GLU A 115 33.24 2.68 -17.78
CA GLU A 115 33.14 1.23 -17.47
C GLU A 115 32.27 0.93 -16.25
N HIS A 116 31.79 1.94 -15.52
CA HIS A 116 30.98 1.73 -14.34
C HIS A 116 29.47 1.86 -14.63
N THR A 117 28.77 0.78 -14.37
CA THR A 117 27.31 0.57 -14.48
C THR A 117 26.49 1.57 -13.65
N ASP A 118 27.13 2.35 -12.83
CA ASP A 118 26.61 3.09 -11.69
C ASP A 118 25.75 4.29 -12.09
N ALA A 119 26.20 5.06 -13.07
CA ALA A 119 25.46 6.20 -13.59
C ALA A 119 24.18 5.83 -14.31
N ARG A 120 24.12 4.63 -14.88
CA ARG A 120 22.95 4.12 -15.56
C ARG A 120 21.79 3.84 -14.61
N LEU A 121 22.07 3.40 -13.39
CA LEU A 121 21.03 3.13 -12.40
C LEU A 121 20.31 4.40 -11.95
N MET A 122 21.07 5.45 -11.58
CA MET A 122 20.46 6.70 -11.13
C MET A 122 19.70 7.42 -12.23
N THR A 123 20.23 7.46 -13.44
CA THR A 123 19.53 7.98 -14.62
C THR A 123 18.24 7.19 -14.86
N TRP A 124 18.31 5.85 -14.79
CA TRP A 124 17.14 5.02 -14.95
C TRP A 124 16.10 5.22 -13.85
N LEU A 125 16.51 5.40 -12.59
CA LEU A 125 15.59 5.68 -11.49
C LEU A 125 14.89 7.03 -11.63
N ARG A 126 15.58 8.04 -12.21
CA ARG A 126 15.04 9.41 -12.37
C ARG A 126 14.21 9.59 -13.64
N GLU A 127 14.56 8.91 -14.71
CA GLU A 127 14.05 9.24 -16.06
C GLU A 127 13.65 8.00 -16.86
N GLY A 128 14.09 6.82 -16.44
CA GLY A 128 13.96 5.59 -17.21
C GLY A 128 12.53 5.04 -17.27
N SER A 129 12.38 4.07 -18.12
CA SER A 129 11.17 3.26 -18.26
C SER A 129 11.53 1.79 -18.48
N GLY A 130 10.57 0.91 -18.31
CA GLY A 130 10.77 -0.53 -18.53
C GLY A 130 11.57 -1.20 -17.43
N THR A 131 12.53 -2.04 -17.77
CA THR A 131 13.22 -2.94 -16.84
C THR A 131 14.72 -2.61 -16.81
N PHE A 132 15.26 -2.48 -15.60
CA PHE A 132 16.70 -2.44 -15.36
C PHE A 132 17.16 -3.80 -14.83
N TRP A 133 18.23 -4.34 -15.39
CA TRP A 133 18.77 -5.64 -15.03
C TRP A 133 20.03 -5.50 -14.20
N VAL A 134 20.02 -6.14 -13.03
CA VAL A 134 21.21 -6.32 -12.19
C VAL A 134 21.65 -7.76 -12.31
N SER A 135 22.86 -8.01 -12.82
CA SER A 135 23.44 -9.34 -12.98
C SER A 135 24.77 -9.46 -12.25
N GLY A 136 25.12 -10.66 -11.84
CA GLY A 136 26.38 -10.93 -11.18
C GLY A 136 26.50 -12.38 -10.74
N LYS A 137 27.69 -12.81 -10.37
CA LYS A 137 28.00 -14.17 -9.92
C LYS A 137 27.16 -14.55 -8.68
N PRO A 138 26.83 -15.84 -8.49
CA PRO A 138 26.25 -16.31 -7.22
C PRO A 138 27.12 -15.85 -6.03
N GLY A 139 26.48 -15.42 -4.94
CA GLY A 139 27.20 -14.92 -3.76
C GLY A 139 27.80 -13.51 -3.87
N SER A 140 27.61 -12.79 -4.98
CA SER A 140 28.15 -11.41 -5.16
C SER A 140 27.39 -10.32 -4.39
N GLY A 141 26.43 -10.66 -3.55
CA GLY A 141 25.66 -9.70 -2.75
C GLY A 141 24.47 -9.05 -3.48
N LYS A 142 24.00 -9.62 -4.59
CA LYS A 142 22.87 -9.08 -5.37
C LYS A 142 21.62 -8.84 -4.51
N SER A 143 21.21 -9.80 -3.71
CA SER A 143 20.02 -9.66 -2.84
C SER A 143 20.20 -8.55 -1.81
N THR A 144 21.41 -8.43 -1.21
CA THR A 144 21.74 -7.34 -0.28
C THR A 144 21.70 -5.99 -0.99
N PHE A 145 22.18 -5.92 -2.24
CA PHE A 145 22.11 -4.72 -3.06
C PHE A 145 20.66 -4.35 -3.41
N MET A 146 19.83 -5.31 -3.80
CA MET A 146 18.41 -5.09 -4.09
C MET A 146 17.65 -4.57 -2.87
N LYS A 147 17.90 -5.18 -1.70
CA LYS A 147 17.31 -4.72 -0.45
C LYS A 147 17.78 -3.30 -0.11
N PHE A 148 19.07 -3.03 -0.23
CA PHE A 148 19.63 -1.71 -0.03
C PHE A 148 18.99 -0.66 -0.93
N LEU A 149 18.80 -0.94 -2.21
CA LEU A 149 18.11 -0.03 -3.14
C LEU A 149 16.65 0.17 -2.76
N ALA A 150 15.93 -0.90 -2.45
CA ALA A 150 14.51 -0.81 -2.10
C ALA A 150 14.26 0.02 -0.83
N ASP A 151 15.18 -0.06 0.15
CA ASP A 151 15.08 0.64 1.44
C ASP A 151 15.70 2.05 1.41
N SER A 152 16.46 2.39 0.36
CA SER A 152 17.24 3.63 0.34
C SER A 152 16.37 4.89 0.17
N PRO A 153 16.54 5.90 1.03
CA PRO A 153 15.95 7.23 0.81
C PRO A 153 16.37 7.88 -0.51
N ASN A 154 17.56 7.59 -1.02
CA ASN A 154 18.07 8.11 -2.29
C ASN A 154 17.27 7.52 -3.46
N THR A 155 16.96 6.21 -3.44
CA THR A 155 16.07 5.58 -4.40
C THR A 155 14.68 6.22 -4.36
N ALA A 156 14.12 6.38 -3.17
CA ALA A 156 12.81 7.00 -3.01
C ALA A 156 12.79 8.45 -3.54
N SER A 157 13.88 9.20 -3.33
CA SER A 157 14.03 10.57 -3.85
C SER A 157 14.11 10.60 -5.38
N ALA A 158 14.92 9.73 -5.99
CA ALA A 158 15.04 9.61 -7.44
C ALA A 158 13.70 9.23 -8.09
N LEU A 159 13.00 8.26 -7.50
CA LEU A 159 11.70 7.83 -7.97
C LEU A 159 10.62 8.93 -7.82
N ARG A 160 10.69 9.78 -6.80
CA ARG A 160 9.79 10.94 -6.69
C ARG A 160 10.01 11.94 -7.84
N SER A 161 11.26 12.18 -8.22
CA SER A 161 11.58 13.01 -9.39
C SER A 161 10.98 12.42 -10.67
N TRP A 162 11.13 11.10 -10.88
CA TRP A 162 10.52 10.39 -12.00
C TRP A 162 8.99 10.44 -11.97
N ALA A 163 8.38 10.30 -10.80
CA ALA A 163 6.93 10.29 -10.67
C ALA A 163 6.28 11.65 -10.93
N SER A 164 7.06 12.73 -10.82
CA SER A 164 6.56 14.11 -10.97
C SER A 164 5.43 14.39 -9.96
N LYS A 165 4.20 14.58 -10.44
CA LYS A 165 3.02 14.87 -9.60
C LYS A 165 2.32 13.62 -9.03
N LYS A 166 2.72 12.41 -9.46
CA LYS A 166 2.11 11.15 -9.02
C LYS A 166 2.80 10.64 -7.77
N ALA A 167 2.05 9.96 -6.89
CA ALA A 167 2.64 9.25 -5.77
C ALA A 167 3.47 8.04 -6.26
N ILE A 168 4.50 7.67 -5.48
CA ILE A 168 5.32 6.48 -5.76
C ILE A 168 4.87 5.35 -4.85
N VAL A 169 4.71 4.18 -5.44
CA VAL A 169 4.52 2.91 -4.75
C VAL A 169 5.69 2.00 -5.08
N ILE A 170 6.42 1.59 -4.05
CA ILE A 170 7.51 0.63 -4.16
C ILE A 170 6.98 -0.73 -3.70
N ALA A 171 7.12 -1.76 -4.55
CA ALA A 171 6.78 -3.12 -4.20
C ALA A 171 7.99 -4.03 -4.41
N THR A 172 8.18 -4.97 -3.47
CA THR A 172 9.34 -5.87 -3.46
C THR A 172 8.89 -7.32 -3.48
N HIS A 173 9.67 -8.16 -4.17
CA HIS A 173 9.56 -9.60 -4.06
C HIS A 173 10.95 -10.24 -4.19
N PHE A 174 11.24 -11.19 -3.28
CA PHE A 174 12.51 -11.92 -3.23
C PHE A 174 12.19 -13.41 -3.31
N PHE A 175 12.46 -14.02 -4.47
CA PHE A 175 12.36 -15.46 -4.62
C PHE A 175 13.38 -16.16 -3.71
N TRP A 176 13.06 -17.37 -3.27
CA TRP A 176 13.92 -18.13 -2.39
C TRP A 176 13.82 -19.63 -2.65
N SER A 177 14.82 -20.20 -3.30
CA SER A 177 14.86 -21.62 -3.67
C SER A 177 14.86 -22.55 -2.46
N ALA A 178 15.49 -22.14 -1.35
CA ALA A 178 15.48 -22.89 -0.09
C ALA A 178 14.19 -22.71 0.74
N GLY A 179 13.31 -21.79 0.31
CA GLY A 179 12.02 -21.56 0.94
C GLY A 179 10.97 -22.59 0.56
N ASN A 180 9.73 -22.35 1.02
CA ASN A 180 8.59 -23.20 0.67
C ASN A 180 8.10 -22.95 -0.78
N ALA A 181 7.06 -23.70 -1.20
CA ALA A 181 6.55 -23.64 -2.56
C ALA A 181 6.07 -22.23 -2.97
N ILE A 182 5.40 -21.50 -2.05
CA ILE A 182 4.88 -20.16 -2.37
C ILE A 182 6.00 -19.14 -2.58
N GLN A 183 7.13 -19.26 -1.86
CA GLN A 183 8.25 -18.32 -1.96
C GLN A 183 9.02 -18.39 -3.29
N LYS A 184 8.76 -19.39 -4.11
CA LYS A 184 9.35 -19.58 -5.44
C LYS A 184 8.34 -19.69 -6.57
N SER A 185 7.08 -19.31 -6.30
CA SER A 185 5.95 -19.43 -7.23
C SER A 185 5.43 -18.09 -7.74
N ASP A 186 4.67 -18.15 -8.83
CA ASP A 186 3.88 -17.04 -9.37
C ASP A 186 2.94 -16.47 -8.33
N GLU A 187 2.26 -17.34 -7.60
CA GLU A 187 1.29 -16.95 -6.59
C GLU A 187 1.95 -16.09 -5.51
N GLY A 188 3.13 -16.48 -5.05
CA GLY A 188 3.90 -15.71 -4.08
C GLY A 188 4.31 -14.34 -4.61
N LEU A 189 4.74 -14.27 -5.87
CA LEU A 189 5.07 -13.00 -6.54
C LEU A 189 3.84 -12.10 -6.64
N LEU A 190 2.73 -12.61 -7.18
CA LEU A 190 1.50 -11.83 -7.38
C LEU A 190 0.92 -11.34 -6.05
N ARG A 191 0.88 -12.21 -5.03
CA ARG A 191 0.43 -11.84 -3.68
C ARG A 191 1.30 -10.77 -3.06
N SER A 192 2.63 -10.89 -3.17
CA SER A 192 3.57 -9.92 -2.63
C SER A 192 3.42 -8.55 -3.29
N ILE A 193 3.34 -8.51 -4.62
CA ILE A 193 3.17 -7.25 -5.36
C ILE A 193 1.82 -6.61 -5.01
N LEU A 194 0.72 -7.36 -5.07
CA LEU A 194 -0.61 -6.84 -4.75
C LEU A 194 -0.67 -6.36 -3.30
N PHE A 195 -0.12 -7.13 -2.36
CA PHE A 195 -0.06 -6.71 -0.96
C PHE A 195 0.67 -5.38 -0.81
N ASN A 196 1.90 -5.27 -1.34
CA ASN A 196 2.71 -4.06 -1.22
C ASN A 196 2.03 -2.83 -1.87
N VAL A 197 1.37 -3.03 -3.01
CA VAL A 197 0.65 -1.95 -3.71
C VAL A 197 -0.59 -1.53 -2.93
N LEU A 198 -1.41 -2.48 -2.51
CA LEU A 198 -2.71 -2.21 -1.88
C LEU A 198 -2.57 -1.78 -0.41
N ASP A 199 -1.51 -2.16 0.28
CA ASP A 199 -1.18 -1.67 1.63
C ASP A 199 -0.79 -0.18 1.60
N GLN A 200 -0.06 0.25 0.56
CA GLN A 200 0.29 1.65 0.35
C GLN A 200 -0.86 2.48 -0.26
N CYS A 201 -1.76 1.84 -1.02
CA CYS A 201 -2.87 2.48 -1.70
C CYS A 201 -4.19 1.72 -1.46
N PRO A 202 -4.73 1.70 -0.24
CA PRO A 202 -5.92 0.92 0.11
C PRO A 202 -7.19 1.34 -0.66
N ASP A 203 -7.25 2.55 -1.17
CA ASP A 203 -8.35 3.04 -2.00
C ASP A 203 -8.44 2.35 -3.37
N LEU A 204 -7.39 1.64 -3.78
CA LEU A 204 -7.39 0.83 -5.00
C LEU A 204 -8.06 -0.54 -4.79
N ILE A 205 -8.18 -1.03 -3.55
CA ILE A 205 -8.71 -2.35 -3.24
C ILE A 205 -10.10 -2.58 -3.87
N PRO A 206 -11.08 -1.67 -3.72
CA PRO A 206 -12.42 -1.86 -4.32
C PRO A 206 -12.40 -1.96 -5.85
N LYS A 207 -11.42 -1.33 -6.50
CA LYS A 207 -11.29 -1.31 -7.96
C LYS A 207 -10.55 -2.53 -8.48
N VAL A 208 -9.48 -2.92 -7.79
CA VAL A 208 -8.56 -3.98 -8.20
C VAL A 208 -9.09 -5.37 -7.85
N LEU A 209 -9.73 -5.50 -6.69
CA LEU A 209 -10.25 -6.75 -6.13
C LEU A 209 -11.76 -6.70 -5.91
N GLN A 210 -12.51 -6.32 -6.96
CA GLN A 210 -13.95 -6.07 -6.90
C GLN A 210 -14.74 -7.24 -6.30
N GLN A 211 -14.45 -8.47 -6.74
CA GLN A 211 -15.16 -9.66 -6.25
C GLN A 211 -14.88 -9.94 -4.78
N MET A 212 -13.63 -9.78 -4.34
CA MET A 212 -13.27 -9.90 -2.92
C MET A 212 -13.90 -8.79 -2.09
N TRP A 213 -13.92 -7.57 -2.60
CA TRP A 213 -14.57 -6.44 -1.95
C TRP A 213 -16.06 -6.68 -1.71
N ALA A 214 -16.74 -7.23 -2.70
CA ALA A 214 -18.15 -7.62 -2.58
C ALA A 214 -18.34 -8.75 -1.55
N ARG A 215 -17.54 -9.82 -1.62
CA ARG A 215 -17.57 -10.94 -0.67
C ARG A 215 -17.24 -10.51 0.77
N ALA A 216 -16.28 -9.62 0.94
CA ALA A 216 -15.92 -9.09 2.26
C ALA A 216 -17.05 -8.28 2.90
N GLY A 217 -17.98 -7.74 2.09
CA GLY A 217 -19.17 -7.03 2.55
C GLY A 217 -20.35 -7.93 2.89
N ALA A 218 -20.48 -9.08 2.24
CA ALA A 218 -21.62 -9.97 2.38
C ALA A 218 -21.63 -10.77 3.71
N ASN A 219 -20.47 -10.99 4.32
CA ASN A 219 -20.31 -11.83 5.52
C ASN A 219 -20.23 -10.99 6.82
N GLN A 220 -20.91 -9.86 6.91
CA GLN A 220 -20.95 -9.04 8.13
C GLN A 220 -22.09 -9.49 9.06
N GLU A 221 -22.02 -10.73 9.57
CA GLU A 221 -22.66 -11.05 10.86
C GLU A 221 -21.76 -10.52 11.97
N PRO A 222 -22.26 -9.69 12.91
CA PRO A 222 -21.44 -8.96 13.91
C PRO A 222 -20.67 -9.84 14.90
N TYR A 223 -20.92 -11.16 14.93
CA TYR A 223 -20.43 -12.06 15.98
C TYR A 223 -19.73 -13.36 15.51
N GLN A 224 -19.55 -13.54 14.21
CA GLN A 224 -18.78 -14.73 13.77
C GLN A 224 -17.29 -14.38 13.66
N ARG A 225 -16.45 -15.10 14.44
CA ARG A 225 -14.99 -15.11 14.22
C ARG A 225 -14.74 -15.40 12.74
N PRO A 226 -13.84 -14.66 12.08
CA PRO A 226 -13.52 -14.92 10.69
C PRO A 226 -12.95 -16.35 10.57
N SER A 227 -13.81 -17.27 10.16
CA SER A 227 -13.37 -18.59 9.73
C SER A 227 -12.64 -18.38 8.41
N SER A 228 -11.32 -18.51 8.41
CA SER A 228 -10.38 -18.44 7.29
C SER A 228 -10.41 -17.14 6.46
N SER A 229 -9.24 -16.52 6.30
CA SER A 229 -9.03 -15.48 5.31
C SER A 229 -9.47 -16.01 3.94
N PRO A 230 -10.22 -15.23 3.13
CA PRO A 230 -10.63 -15.68 1.81
C PRO A 230 -9.37 -15.94 0.98
N SER A 231 -9.15 -17.19 0.61
CA SER A 231 -8.07 -17.55 -0.31
C SER A 231 -8.36 -16.97 -1.69
N LEU A 232 -7.40 -16.27 -2.26
CA LEU A 232 -7.45 -15.80 -3.64
C LEU A 232 -6.98 -16.92 -4.56
N THR A 233 -7.76 -17.15 -5.61
CA THR A 233 -7.33 -18.03 -6.69
C THR A 233 -6.28 -17.34 -7.56
N ARG A 234 -5.45 -18.13 -8.25
CA ARG A 234 -4.48 -17.61 -9.22
C ARG A 234 -5.13 -16.69 -10.25
N SER A 235 -6.27 -17.07 -10.79
CA SER A 235 -7.02 -16.26 -11.78
C SER A 235 -7.47 -14.91 -11.22
N GLU A 236 -7.87 -14.85 -9.94
CA GLU A 236 -8.22 -13.59 -9.29
C GLU A 236 -6.99 -12.69 -9.10
N LEU A 237 -5.84 -13.25 -8.77
CA LEU A 237 -4.57 -12.52 -8.66
C LEU A 237 -4.13 -11.96 -10.02
N GLU A 238 -4.19 -12.76 -11.08
CA GLU A 238 -3.85 -12.34 -12.45
C GLU A 238 -4.81 -11.24 -12.93
N THR A 239 -6.11 -11.40 -12.66
CA THR A 239 -7.12 -10.38 -12.98
C THR A 239 -6.85 -9.07 -12.24
N ALA A 240 -6.50 -9.13 -10.96
CA ALA A 240 -6.15 -7.96 -10.15
C ALA A 240 -4.94 -7.23 -10.71
N ILE A 241 -3.90 -7.97 -11.06
CA ILE A 241 -2.70 -7.42 -11.71
C ILE A 241 -3.07 -6.78 -13.05
N ASN A 242 -3.87 -7.42 -13.88
CA ASN A 242 -4.30 -6.87 -15.16
C ASN A 242 -5.16 -5.60 -14.97
N THR A 243 -6.00 -5.56 -13.96
CA THR A 243 -6.78 -4.36 -13.61
C THR A 243 -5.87 -3.19 -13.23
N LEU A 244 -4.83 -3.43 -12.42
CA LEU A 244 -3.82 -2.40 -12.16
C LEU A 244 -3.17 -1.89 -13.44
N LYS A 245 -2.96 -2.77 -14.46
CA LYS A 245 -2.35 -2.42 -15.76
C LYS A 245 -3.19 -1.47 -16.59
N THR A 246 -4.45 -1.77 -16.69
CA THR A 246 -5.36 -1.11 -17.62
C THR A 246 -5.89 0.21 -17.09
N GLN A 247 -5.76 0.48 -15.79
CA GLN A 247 -6.15 1.75 -15.20
C GLN A 247 -5.08 2.83 -15.44
N LEU A 248 -5.15 3.48 -16.59
CA LEU A 248 -4.19 4.49 -17.05
C LEU A 248 -4.16 5.77 -16.21
N ASP A 249 -5.23 6.08 -15.48
CA ASP A 249 -5.41 7.32 -14.72
C ASP A 249 -5.13 7.19 -13.22
N LEU A 250 -4.34 6.20 -12.81
CA LEU A 250 -3.95 6.11 -11.41
C LEU A 250 -3.06 7.31 -11.02
N PRO A 251 -3.32 7.95 -9.87
CA PRO A 251 -2.49 9.04 -9.36
C PRO A 251 -1.17 8.53 -8.77
N VAL A 252 -0.75 7.32 -9.16
CA VAL A 252 0.42 6.62 -8.65
C VAL A 252 1.28 6.08 -9.78
N ARG A 253 2.58 5.92 -9.51
CA ARG A 253 3.53 5.17 -10.33
C ARG A 253 4.12 4.04 -9.51
N PHE A 254 4.43 2.92 -10.15
CA PHE A 254 4.93 1.73 -9.49
C PHE A 254 6.39 1.47 -9.84
N CYS A 255 7.20 1.16 -8.83
CA CYS A 255 8.54 0.63 -9.00
C CYS A 255 8.62 -0.74 -8.30
N PHE A 256 9.00 -1.78 -9.05
CA PHE A 256 9.09 -3.15 -8.54
C PHE A 256 10.54 -3.59 -8.42
N PHE A 257 10.93 -4.05 -7.23
CA PHE A 257 12.21 -4.69 -6.97
C PHE A 257 11.99 -6.19 -6.87
N ILE A 258 12.46 -6.94 -7.86
CA ILE A 258 12.29 -8.38 -7.95
C ILE A 258 13.65 -9.05 -7.97
N ASP A 259 13.95 -9.84 -6.94
CA ASP A 259 15.22 -10.54 -6.75
C ASP A 259 15.05 -12.07 -6.89
N GLY A 260 16.12 -12.76 -7.27
CA GLY A 260 16.16 -14.21 -7.29
C GLY A 260 15.38 -14.86 -8.44
N LEU A 261 15.34 -14.24 -9.62
CA LEU A 261 14.63 -14.80 -10.77
C LEU A 261 15.17 -16.15 -11.26
N ASP A 262 16.42 -16.46 -10.98
CA ASP A 262 17.07 -17.75 -11.19
C ASP A 262 16.59 -18.81 -10.18
N GLU A 263 15.98 -18.40 -9.10
CA GLU A 263 15.38 -19.26 -8.05
C GLU A 263 13.87 -19.51 -8.28
N TYR A 264 13.29 -18.85 -9.29
CA TYR A 264 11.89 -18.99 -9.66
C TYR A 264 11.62 -20.30 -10.39
N SER A 265 10.58 -21.01 -9.99
CA SER A 265 10.25 -22.34 -10.51
C SER A 265 9.04 -22.40 -11.45
N GLY A 266 8.46 -21.24 -11.78
CA GLY A 266 7.27 -21.14 -12.64
C GLY A 266 7.57 -20.69 -14.08
N ASP A 267 6.50 -20.43 -14.85
CA ASP A 267 6.60 -19.98 -16.23
C ASP A 267 6.97 -18.50 -16.33
N HIS A 268 7.88 -18.16 -17.24
CA HIS A 268 8.34 -16.78 -17.46
C HIS A 268 7.23 -15.80 -17.89
N TYR A 269 6.07 -16.30 -18.31
CA TYR A 269 4.90 -15.49 -18.68
C TYR A 269 4.47 -14.49 -17.60
N ILE A 270 4.54 -14.85 -16.33
CA ILE A 270 4.16 -13.97 -15.23
C ILE A 270 5.14 -12.79 -15.07
N LEU A 271 6.41 -13.03 -15.38
CA LEU A 271 7.41 -11.96 -15.39
C LEU A 271 7.14 -10.95 -16.51
N GLU A 272 6.65 -11.40 -17.65
CA GLU A 272 6.15 -10.53 -18.72
C GLU A 272 4.87 -9.82 -18.28
N ALA A 273 3.98 -10.54 -17.61
CA ALA A 273 2.76 -9.97 -17.07
C ALA A 273 3.07 -8.83 -16.09
N VAL A 274 4.03 -8.95 -15.19
CA VAL A 274 4.53 -7.85 -14.36
C VAL A 274 5.35 -6.86 -15.19
N SER A 275 5.84 -7.21 -16.41
CA SER A 275 6.72 -6.39 -17.27
C SER A 275 6.04 -5.30 -18.09
N VAL A 276 4.79 -5.41 -18.44
CA VAL A 276 4.10 -4.51 -19.39
C VAL A 276 3.56 -3.22 -18.74
N TYR A 277 4.01 -2.86 -17.54
CA TYR A 277 3.56 -1.63 -16.86
C TYR A 277 4.38 -0.41 -17.28
N GLY A 278 3.74 0.73 -17.43
CA GLY A 278 4.38 2.04 -17.51
C GLY A 278 5.12 2.48 -16.24
N GLY A 279 5.59 1.51 -15.44
CA GLY A 279 6.38 1.68 -14.24
C GLY A 279 7.83 1.23 -14.43
N GLN A 280 8.71 1.70 -13.56
CA GLN A 280 10.10 1.25 -13.51
C GLN A 280 10.21 -0.10 -12.78
N ARG A 281 11.15 -0.93 -13.21
CA ARG A 281 11.41 -2.24 -12.60
C ARG A 281 12.88 -2.53 -12.50
N LEU A 282 13.27 -2.98 -11.35
CA LEU A 282 14.59 -3.54 -11.13
C LEU A 282 14.45 -5.05 -10.98
N ARG A 283 15.20 -5.80 -11.81
CA ARG A 283 15.25 -7.27 -11.76
C ARG A 283 16.68 -7.73 -11.58
N VAL A 284 16.84 -8.84 -10.88
CA VAL A 284 18.14 -9.50 -10.71
C VAL A 284 18.10 -10.87 -11.37
N ARG A 285 19.13 -11.19 -12.11
CA ARG A 285 19.37 -12.51 -12.73
C ARG A 285 20.57 -13.17 -12.08
#